data_b763cdd8e42587760aea384e3115d01a
#
_entry.id   b763cdd8e42587760aea384e3115d01a
#
_cell.length_a   1.000
_cell.length_b   1.000
_cell.length_c   1.000
_cell.angle_alpha   90.00
_cell.angle_beta   90.00
_cell.angle_gamma   90.00
#
_symmetry.space_group_name_H-M   'P 1'
#
loop_
_entity.id
_entity.type
_entity.pdbx_description
1 polymer ?
#
loop_
_entity_poly.entity_id
_entity_poly.type
_entity_poly.pdbx_seq_one_letter_code
_entity_poly.pdbx_strand_id
1 'polypeptide(L)'
;MSSVAAPFGLNPIGRFDAGSLEVFRQYPIKSGESTAIVKGDIVQLVNASNATTIAKMTGTMDGSATDLCGIFMGCRFTDPNTNQLTFSQHFPASTAADDIMAYVVDDPNVLFTIQADGAFSNARDIYGKNAPVVQGSANTTLGISRVSLDASEISTNAGDGIKIIDYLGGDLGLSLIHI
;
A
#
# COMPACT_ATOMS: atom_id res chain seq x y z
N MET A 1 10.11 -20.94 -18.19
CA MET A 1 10.14 -21.02 -16.70
C MET A 1 8.84 -20.42 -16.20
N SER A 2 8.08 -21.14 -15.38
CA SER A 2 6.85 -20.59 -14.78
C SER A 2 7.30 -19.58 -13.70
N SER A 3 7.02 -18.31 -13.90
CA SER A 3 7.23 -17.29 -12.88
C SER A 3 6.13 -17.40 -11.84
N VAL A 4 6.51 -17.43 -10.58
CA VAL A 4 5.56 -17.43 -9.45
C VAL A 4 5.29 -15.99 -9.05
N ALA A 5 4.01 -15.61 -8.96
CA ALA A 5 3.63 -14.31 -8.46
C ALA A 5 4.14 -14.12 -7.02
N ALA A 6 4.96 -13.11 -6.79
CA ALA A 6 5.51 -12.76 -5.49
C ALA A 6 5.29 -11.25 -5.24
N PRO A 7 4.03 -10.81 -5.07
CA PRO A 7 3.74 -9.41 -4.89
C PRO A 7 4.44 -8.87 -3.63
N PHE A 8 4.89 -7.62 -3.73
CA PHE A 8 5.69 -6.93 -2.72
C PHE A 8 5.04 -5.63 -2.23
N GLY A 9 3.79 -5.38 -2.64
CA GLY A 9 3.06 -4.17 -2.32
C GLY A 9 3.42 -2.98 -3.20
N LEU A 10 3.01 -1.80 -2.77
CA LEU A 10 3.31 -0.55 -3.45
C LEU A 10 4.66 -0.01 -2.97
N ASN A 11 5.59 0.15 -3.90
CA ASN A 11 6.90 0.70 -3.59
C ASN A 11 7.11 2.03 -4.32
N PRO A 12 7.30 3.16 -3.59
CA PRO A 12 7.47 4.46 -4.21
C PRO A 12 8.81 4.55 -4.93
N ILE A 13 8.83 5.08 -6.16
CA ILE A 13 10.01 5.17 -7.01
C ILE A 13 10.31 6.56 -7.55
N GLY A 14 9.35 7.45 -7.55
CA GLY A 14 9.52 8.80 -8.09
C GLY A 14 8.30 9.67 -7.85
N ARG A 15 8.36 10.88 -8.40
CA ARG A 15 7.24 11.83 -8.44
C ARG A 15 7.11 12.40 -9.83
N PHE A 16 5.90 12.77 -10.22
CA PHE A 16 5.64 13.45 -11.50
C PHE A 16 6.25 14.84 -11.59
N ASP A 17 6.34 15.53 -10.46
CA ASP A 17 6.79 16.92 -10.39
C ASP A 17 8.31 17.06 -10.14
N ALA A 18 9.07 15.98 -10.29
CA ALA A 18 10.52 15.91 -10.01
C ALA A 18 10.91 16.32 -8.57
N GLY A 19 9.95 16.33 -7.66
CA GLY A 19 10.18 16.58 -6.24
C GLY A 19 10.85 15.41 -5.51
N SER A 20 11.21 15.62 -4.24
CA SER A 20 11.74 14.56 -3.38
C SER A 20 10.68 13.50 -3.07
N LEU A 21 11.10 12.23 -2.98
CA LEU A 21 10.25 11.11 -2.53
C LEU A 21 9.94 11.15 -1.02
N GLU A 22 10.60 12.02 -0.27
CA GLU A 22 10.51 12.08 1.19
C GLU A 22 9.28 12.85 1.67
N VAL A 23 8.09 12.53 1.15
CA VAL A 23 6.84 13.12 1.61
C VAL A 23 6.07 12.09 2.42
N PHE A 24 6.48 11.93 3.67
CA PHE A 24 5.76 11.09 4.63
C PHE A 24 4.97 11.97 5.58
N ARG A 25 3.68 11.70 5.72
CA ARG A 25 2.88 12.22 6.83
C ARG A 25 2.80 11.19 7.94
N GLN A 26 2.66 11.69 9.17
CA GLN A 26 2.51 10.83 10.33
C GLN A 26 1.04 10.73 10.71
N TYR A 27 0.56 9.49 10.83
CA TYR A 27 -0.79 9.18 11.25
C TYR A 27 -0.77 8.24 12.45
N PRO A 28 -1.63 8.44 13.44
CA PRO A 28 -1.70 7.53 14.58
C PRO A 28 -2.32 6.18 14.17
N ILE A 29 -1.78 5.08 14.71
CA ILE A 29 -2.41 3.76 14.69
C ILE A 29 -3.05 3.54 16.06
N LYS A 30 -4.24 2.92 16.07
CA LYS A 30 -4.93 2.60 17.30
C LYS A 30 -4.12 1.63 18.15
N SER A 31 -4.01 1.91 19.46
CA SER A 31 -3.42 0.97 20.43
C SER A 31 -4.17 -0.37 20.39
N GLY A 32 -3.43 -1.48 20.31
CA GLY A 32 -3.99 -2.81 20.22
C GLY A 32 -4.66 -3.14 18.88
N GLU A 33 -4.32 -2.42 17.78
CA GLU A 33 -4.84 -2.74 16.43
C GLU A 33 -4.53 -4.22 16.11
N SER A 34 -5.58 -4.96 15.76
CA SER A 34 -5.53 -6.42 15.61
C SER A 34 -4.84 -6.91 14.33
N THR A 35 -4.67 -6.00 13.37
CA THR A 35 -4.13 -6.33 12.05
C THR A 35 -2.71 -5.80 11.91
N ALA A 36 -1.79 -6.68 11.55
CA ALA A 36 -0.43 -6.26 11.22
C ALA A 36 -0.42 -5.47 9.90
N ILE A 37 0.36 -4.39 9.88
CA ILE A 37 0.56 -3.56 8.70
C ILE A 37 2.03 -3.63 8.30
N VAL A 38 2.31 -3.89 7.03
CA VAL A 38 3.68 -3.97 6.53
C VAL A 38 3.92 -2.93 5.44
N LYS A 39 5.19 -2.60 5.22
CA LYS A 39 5.59 -1.65 4.17
C LYS A 39 5.00 -2.05 2.81
N GLY A 40 4.37 -1.09 2.14
CA GLY A 40 3.70 -1.29 0.86
C GLY A 40 2.22 -1.69 0.96
N ASP A 41 1.68 -1.82 2.18
CA ASP A 41 0.24 -2.01 2.38
C ASP A 41 -0.50 -0.68 2.19
N ILE A 42 -1.73 -0.78 1.71
CA ILE A 42 -2.66 0.34 1.64
C ILE A 42 -3.33 0.51 3.00
N VAL A 43 -3.40 1.76 3.45
CA VAL A 43 -4.06 2.12 4.71
C VAL A 43 -5.22 3.07 4.49
N GLN A 44 -6.23 2.92 5.32
CA GLN A 44 -7.43 3.74 5.32
C GLN A 44 -7.60 4.48 6.63
N LEU A 45 -8.31 5.61 6.59
CA LEU A 45 -8.73 6.35 7.79
C LEU A 45 -9.88 5.61 8.48
N VAL A 46 -9.76 5.46 9.78
CA VAL A 46 -10.81 4.89 10.63
C VAL A 46 -11.18 5.89 11.71
N ASN A 47 -12.44 6.31 11.68
CA ASN A 47 -12.99 7.19 12.71
C ASN A 47 -13.56 6.34 13.84
N ALA A 48 -12.78 6.13 14.90
CA ALA A 48 -13.21 5.43 16.09
C ALA A 48 -13.29 6.39 17.28
N SER A 49 -14.47 6.58 17.82
CA SER A 49 -14.69 7.25 19.13
C SER A 49 -13.93 8.57 19.31
N ASN A 50 -14.11 9.51 18.39
CA ASN A 50 -13.51 10.86 18.40
C ASN A 50 -12.00 10.94 18.10
N ALA A 51 -11.36 9.88 17.64
CA ALA A 51 -9.98 9.89 17.16
C ALA A 51 -9.90 9.32 15.75
N THR A 52 -9.31 10.06 14.83
CA THR A 52 -8.98 9.54 13.50
C THR A 52 -7.67 8.77 13.59
N THR A 53 -7.73 7.50 13.30
CA THR A 53 -6.55 6.61 13.23
C THR A 53 -6.50 5.96 11.87
N ILE A 54 -5.38 5.31 11.55
CA ILE A 54 -5.30 4.49 10.35
C ILE A 54 -5.32 3.01 10.70
N ALA A 55 -5.88 2.23 9.79
CA ALA A 55 -5.83 0.77 9.81
C ALA A 55 -5.46 0.24 8.43
N LYS A 56 -5.06 -1.02 8.36
CA LYS A 56 -4.89 -1.69 7.07
C LYS A 56 -6.22 -1.71 6.32
N MET A 57 -6.20 -1.31 5.05
CA MET A 57 -7.39 -1.40 4.21
C MET A 57 -7.81 -2.88 4.06
N THR A 58 -9.09 -3.16 4.14
CA THR A 58 -9.66 -4.49 3.93
C THR A 58 -10.38 -4.54 2.59
N GLY A 59 -10.16 -5.60 1.82
CA GLY A 59 -10.84 -5.79 0.53
C GLY A 59 -10.07 -5.25 -0.67
N THR A 60 -10.82 -4.92 -1.71
CA THR A 60 -10.31 -4.42 -2.99
C THR A 60 -10.51 -2.91 -3.08
N MET A 61 -9.54 -2.20 -3.59
CA MET A 61 -9.67 -0.77 -3.89
C MET A 61 -10.31 -0.62 -5.28
N ASP A 62 -11.63 -0.64 -5.31
CA ASP A 62 -12.46 -0.70 -6.53
C ASP A 62 -13.33 0.57 -6.72
N GLY A 63 -12.91 1.70 -6.19
CA GLY A 63 -13.67 2.95 -6.26
C GLY A 63 -14.80 3.09 -5.23
N SER A 64 -15.09 2.07 -4.45
CA SER A 64 -15.97 2.14 -3.28
C SER A 64 -15.21 2.46 -1.99
N ALA A 65 -13.88 2.43 -2.02
CA ALA A 65 -13.03 2.79 -0.91
C ALA A 65 -12.99 4.32 -0.72
N THR A 66 -13.81 4.82 0.18
CA THR A 66 -13.98 6.27 0.41
C THR A 66 -12.95 6.87 1.38
N ASP A 67 -12.31 6.05 2.20
CA ASP A 67 -11.46 6.48 3.31
C ASP A 67 -9.98 6.15 3.09
N LEU A 68 -9.56 6.04 1.83
CA LEU A 68 -8.16 5.81 1.48
C LEU A 68 -7.27 6.91 2.08
N CYS A 69 -6.25 6.52 2.85
CA CYS A 69 -5.27 7.44 3.41
C CYS A 69 -4.00 7.49 2.57
N GLY A 70 -3.45 6.34 2.19
CA GLY A 70 -2.20 6.24 1.44
C GLY A 70 -1.49 4.91 1.63
N ILE A 71 -0.17 4.91 1.43
CA ILE A 71 0.67 3.72 1.48
C ILE A 71 1.55 3.75 2.72
N PHE A 72 1.48 2.69 3.52
CA PHE A 72 2.28 2.53 4.73
C PHE A 72 3.74 2.22 4.39
N MET A 73 4.65 3.00 4.99
CA MET A 73 6.09 2.86 4.78
C MET A 73 6.85 2.43 6.01
N GLY A 74 6.21 2.48 7.17
CA GLY A 74 6.80 2.11 8.45
C GLY A 74 6.09 2.79 9.61
N CYS A 75 6.55 2.52 10.81
CA CYS A 75 6.02 3.13 12.02
C CYS A 75 7.10 3.31 13.08
N ARG A 76 6.76 4.11 14.08
CA ARG A 76 7.50 4.21 15.35
C ARG A 76 6.53 4.01 16.51
N PHE A 77 6.99 3.39 17.56
CA PHE A 77 6.26 3.20 18.80
C PHE A 77 7.22 2.84 19.94
N THR A 78 6.81 3.07 21.17
CA THR A 78 7.54 2.55 22.33
C THR A 78 7.12 1.09 22.56
N ASP A 79 8.06 0.17 22.44
CA ASP A 79 7.79 -1.26 22.66
C ASP A 79 7.36 -1.49 24.13
N PRO A 80 6.16 -2.02 24.36
CA PRO A 80 5.62 -2.21 25.71
C PRO A 80 6.41 -3.21 26.56
N ASN A 81 7.22 -4.07 25.96
CA ASN A 81 8.01 -5.06 26.68
C ASN A 81 9.39 -4.52 27.10
N THR A 82 10.01 -3.72 26.23
CA THR A 82 11.37 -3.22 26.45
C THR A 82 11.43 -1.76 26.88
N ASN A 83 10.32 -1.02 26.77
CA ASN A 83 10.21 0.43 26.95
C ASN A 83 11.20 1.23 26.09
N GLN A 84 11.56 0.72 24.92
CA GLN A 84 12.45 1.37 23.97
C GLN A 84 11.67 1.89 22.77
N LEU A 85 12.03 3.10 22.32
CA LEU A 85 11.50 3.65 21.07
C LEU A 85 12.01 2.79 19.90
N THR A 86 11.08 2.20 19.17
CA THR A 86 11.33 1.29 18.06
C THR A 86 10.86 1.90 16.75
N PHE A 87 11.71 1.85 15.74
CA PHE A 87 11.36 2.17 14.35
C PHE A 87 11.30 0.88 13.56
N SER A 88 10.19 0.66 12.86
CA SER A 88 9.97 -0.59 12.12
C SER A 88 9.29 -0.34 10.77
N GLN A 89 9.64 -1.13 9.77
CA GLN A 89 8.90 -1.18 8.49
C GLN A 89 7.63 -2.04 8.57
N HIS A 90 7.37 -2.60 9.72
CA HIS A 90 6.26 -3.48 9.99
C HIS A 90 5.66 -3.12 11.36
N PHE A 91 4.35 -2.94 11.39
CA PHE A 91 3.58 -2.79 12.62
C PHE A 91 3.08 -4.16 13.06
N PRO A 92 3.55 -4.69 14.21
CA PRO A 92 3.06 -5.96 14.73
C PRO A 92 1.62 -5.83 15.23
N ALA A 93 0.78 -6.80 14.87
CA ALA A 93 -0.59 -6.85 15.36
C ALA A 93 -0.66 -6.84 16.90
N SER A 94 -1.72 -6.23 17.43
CA SER A 94 -2.01 -6.20 18.87
C SER A 94 -0.94 -5.53 19.74
N THR A 95 -0.12 -4.64 19.17
CA THR A 95 0.83 -3.84 19.93
C THR A 95 0.09 -2.85 20.82
N ALA A 96 0.24 -2.99 22.14
CA ALA A 96 -0.41 -2.13 23.13
C ALA A 96 0.52 -0.95 23.50
N ALA A 97 0.63 0.04 22.61
CA ALA A 97 1.35 1.28 22.85
C ALA A 97 0.43 2.46 22.52
N ASP A 98 0.60 3.59 23.19
CA ASP A 98 -0.25 4.77 23.01
C ASP A 98 0.39 5.82 22.09
N ASP A 99 1.67 5.65 21.74
CA ASP A 99 2.47 6.58 20.95
C ASP A 99 2.76 6.10 19.52
N ILE A 100 1.95 5.17 19.01
CA ILE A 100 2.15 4.57 17.68
C ILE A 100 1.88 5.59 16.59
N MET A 101 2.91 5.88 15.79
CA MET A 101 2.82 6.76 14.63
C MET A 101 3.30 6.05 13.39
N ALA A 102 2.44 5.98 12.39
CA ALA A 102 2.77 5.45 11.07
C ALA A 102 3.33 6.55 10.16
N TYR A 103 4.25 6.18 9.29
CA TYR A 103 4.72 6.99 8.17
C TYR A 103 3.97 6.55 6.92
N VAL A 104 3.19 7.45 6.34
CA VAL A 104 2.30 7.17 5.20
C VAL A 104 2.64 8.12 4.06
N VAL A 105 2.76 7.57 2.85
CA VAL A 105 2.80 8.36 1.62
C VAL A 105 1.37 8.57 1.16
N ASP A 106 0.90 9.81 1.27
CA ASP A 106 -0.46 10.23 0.90
C ASP A 106 -0.47 11.29 -0.22
N ASP A 107 0.67 11.53 -0.86
CA ASP A 107 0.80 12.48 -1.95
C ASP A 107 0.38 11.83 -3.28
N PRO A 108 -0.64 12.38 -3.97
CA PRO A 108 -1.10 11.85 -5.24
C PRO A 108 -0.10 11.97 -6.39
N ASN A 109 0.97 12.76 -6.25
CA ASN A 109 2.01 12.90 -7.28
C ASN A 109 3.09 11.82 -7.20
N VAL A 110 3.05 10.93 -6.21
CA VAL A 110 4.04 9.87 -6.07
C VAL A 110 3.74 8.73 -7.04
N LEU A 111 4.78 8.25 -7.70
CA LEU A 111 4.76 7.08 -8.56
C LEU A 111 5.18 5.84 -7.76
N PHE A 112 4.42 4.77 -7.92
CA PHE A 112 4.70 3.50 -7.28
C PHE A 112 4.94 2.40 -8.31
N THR A 113 5.74 1.42 -7.94
CA THR A 113 5.75 0.12 -8.62
C THR A 113 4.89 -0.86 -7.85
N ILE A 114 4.13 -1.67 -8.60
CA ILE A 114 3.32 -2.76 -8.07
C ILE A 114 3.41 -3.95 -9.02
N GLN A 115 3.31 -5.16 -8.49
CA GLN A 115 3.19 -6.36 -9.30
C GLN A 115 1.71 -6.67 -9.55
N ALA A 116 1.36 -7.03 -10.79
CA ALA A 116 0.07 -7.58 -11.11
C ALA A 116 -0.03 -9.05 -10.66
N ASP A 117 -1.23 -9.49 -10.36
CA ASP A 117 -1.52 -10.90 -9.97
C ASP A 117 -1.61 -11.85 -11.16
N GLY A 118 -1.69 -11.31 -12.38
CA GLY A 118 -1.75 -12.05 -13.63
C GLY A 118 -0.96 -11.40 -14.77
N ALA A 119 -0.80 -12.14 -15.87
CA ALA A 119 -0.13 -11.65 -17.07
C ALA A 119 -1.06 -10.76 -17.90
N PHE A 120 -0.51 -9.75 -18.53
CA PHE A 120 -1.21 -8.92 -19.50
C PHE A 120 -1.07 -9.54 -20.90
N SER A 121 -2.17 -9.59 -21.63
CA SER A 121 -2.18 -10.09 -23.02
C SER A 121 -1.43 -9.15 -23.97
N ASN A 122 -1.45 -7.85 -23.69
CA ASN A 122 -0.72 -6.83 -24.45
C ASN A 122 -0.41 -5.63 -23.53
N ALA A 123 0.87 -5.34 -23.35
CA ALA A 123 1.31 -4.23 -22.52
C ALA A 123 0.79 -2.85 -22.99
N ARG A 124 0.61 -2.67 -24.31
CA ARG A 124 0.12 -1.40 -24.85
C ARG A 124 -1.34 -1.10 -24.52
N ASP A 125 -2.12 -2.14 -24.25
CA ASP A 125 -3.55 -1.99 -23.99
C ASP A 125 -3.86 -1.52 -22.57
N ILE A 126 -2.85 -1.49 -21.69
CA ILE A 126 -3.02 -1.10 -20.28
C ILE A 126 -2.64 0.34 -19.98
N TYR A 127 -1.87 1.00 -20.87
CA TYR A 127 -1.43 2.38 -20.65
C TYR A 127 -2.61 3.35 -20.51
N GLY A 128 -2.58 4.15 -19.46
CA GLY A 128 -3.61 5.14 -19.16
C GLY A 128 -4.94 4.57 -18.68
N LYS A 129 -5.04 3.26 -18.52
CA LYS A 129 -6.19 2.60 -17.90
C LYS A 129 -6.07 2.61 -16.37
N ASN A 130 -7.19 2.38 -15.72
CA ASN A 130 -7.29 2.23 -14.28
C ASN A 130 -7.39 0.75 -13.90
N ALA A 131 -7.02 0.43 -12.68
CA ALA A 131 -7.14 -0.91 -12.15
C ALA A 131 -7.46 -0.88 -10.64
N PRO A 132 -8.22 -1.85 -10.16
CA PRO A 132 -8.36 -2.08 -8.72
C PRO A 132 -7.09 -2.73 -8.15
N VAL A 133 -6.93 -2.58 -6.85
CA VAL A 133 -5.81 -3.17 -6.09
C VAL A 133 -6.35 -4.16 -5.09
N VAL A 134 -5.81 -5.35 -5.10
CA VAL A 134 -6.14 -6.41 -4.15
C VAL A 134 -5.20 -6.36 -2.97
N GLN A 135 -5.76 -6.18 -1.78
CA GLN A 135 -5.03 -6.20 -0.52
C GLN A 135 -4.84 -7.66 -0.07
N GLY A 136 -3.68 -8.24 -0.36
CA GLY A 136 -3.36 -9.59 0.06
C GLY A 136 -2.97 -9.70 1.55
N SER A 137 -2.96 -10.93 2.06
CA SER A 137 -2.44 -11.21 3.41
C SER A 137 -0.93 -11.01 3.44
N ALA A 138 -0.45 -10.10 4.27
CA ALA A 138 0.97 -9.79 4.41
C ALA A 138 1.77 -10.98 4.94
N ASN A 139 3.02 -11.09 4.51
CA ASN A 139 3.98 -11.97 5.17
C ASN A 139 4.63 -11.21 6.33
N THR A 140 4.09 -11.39 7.52
CA THR A 140 4.55 -10.69 8.74
C THR A 140 5.93 -11.14 9.20
N THR A 141 6.36 -12.36 8.86
CA THR A 141 7.69 -12.86 9.20
C THR A 141 8.79 -12.14 8.42
N LEU A 142 8.52 -11.86 7.14
CA LEU A 142 9.46 -11.16 6.26
C LEU A 142 9.19 -9.66 6.16
N GLY A 143 8.08 -9.17 6.71
CA GLY A 143 7.65 -7.77 6.59
C GLY A 143 7.31 -7.37 5.14
N ILE A 144 6.83 -8.32 4.34
CA ILE A 144 6.54 -8.10 2.91
C ILE A 144 5.03 -8.02 2.70
N SER A 145 4.58 -6.94 2.09
CA SER A 145 3.21 -6.77 1.61
C SER A 145 2.91 -7.76 0.47
N ARG A 146 1.64 -8.13 0.36
CA ARG A 146 1.11 -8.93 -0.73
C ARG A 146 0.04 -8.20 -1.53
N VAL A 147 0.07 -6.90 -1.48
CA VAL A 147 -0.78 -6.06 -2.33
C VAL A 147 -0.36 -6.25 -3.78
N SER A 148 -1.32 -6.47 -4.66
CA SER A 148 -1.13 -6.67 -6.09
C SER A 148 -2.18 -5.88 -6.88
N LEU A 149 -1.85 -5.59 -8.13
CA LEU A 149 -2.79 -5.03 -9.09
C LEU A 149 -3.62 -6.17 -9.69
N ASP A 150 -4.94 -6.00 -9.76
CA ASP A 150 -5.82 -6.98 -10.41
C ASP A 150 -5.70 -6.84 -11.94
N ALA A 151 -5.04 -7.83 -12.53
CA ALA A 151 -4.84 -7.87 -13.99
C ALA A 151 -6.12 -8.18 -14.76
N SER A 152 -7.12 -8.78 -14.13
CA SER A 152 -8.37 -9.20 -14.77
C SER A 152 -9.39 -8.07 -14.89
N GLU A 153 -9.28 -7.03 -14.07
CA GLU A 153 -10.25 -5.93 -13.97
C GLU A 153 -9.72 -4.58 -14.47
N ILE A 154 -8.67 -4.60 -15.30
CA ILE A 154 -8.15 -3.37 -15.91
C ILE A 154 -9.20 -2.76 -16.83
N SER A 155 -9.56 -1.51 -16.57
CA SER A 155 -10.67 -0.83 -17.23
C SER A 155 -10.38 0.65 -17.50
N THR A 156 -11.35 1.36 -18.04
CA THR A 156 -11.37 2.83 -18.13
C THR A 156 -12.22 3.47 -17.03
N ASN A 157 -12.65 2.69 -16.05
CA ASN A 157 -13.48 3.15 -14.95
C ASN A 157 -12.67 4.11 -14.06
N ALA A 158 -13.12 5.34 -13.95
CA ALA A 158 -12.46 6.34 -13.10
C ALA A 158 -12.60 6.06 -11.59
N GLY A 159 -13.47 5.13 -11.21
CA GLY A 159 -13.62 4.69 -9.83
C GLY A 159 -12.51 3.75 -9.35
N ASP A 160 -11.77 3.10 -10.28
CA ASP A 160 -10.68 2.22 -9.90
C ASP A 160 -9.52 3.07 -9.33
N GLY A 161 -9.02 2.65 -8.19
CA GLY A 161 -8.21 3.51 -7.33
C GLY A 161 -6.84 3.91 -7.85
N ILE A 162 -6.31 3.26 -8.89
CA ILE A 162 -4.99 3.56 -9.42
C ILE A 162 -4.98 3.65 -10.94
N LYS A 163 -4.11 4.51 -11.47
CA LYS A 163 -3.90 4.67 -12.90
C LYS A 163 -2.56 4.08 -13.32
N ILE A 164 -2.57 3.24 -14.35
CA ILE A 164 -1.37 2.64 -14.92
C ILE A 164 -0.70 3.64 -15.85
N ILE A 165 0.56 3.98 -15.56
CA ILE A 165 1.35 4.93 -16.35
C ILE A 165 2.28 4.22 -17.30
N ASP A 166 2.94 3.16 -16.82
CA ASP A 166 3.93 2.43 -17.61
C ASP A 166 3.99 0.96 -17.19
N TYR A 167 4.60 0.16 -18.05
CA TYR A 167 4.81 -1.27 -17.87
C TYR A 167 6.30 -1.58 -17.93
N LEU A 168 6.85 -2.06 -16.84
CA LEU A 168 8.28 -2.33 -16.71
C LEU A 168 8.72 -3.70 -17.28
N GLY A 169 7.76 -4.49 -17.77
CA GLY A 169 8.03 -5.80 -18.37
C GLY A 169 8.01 -6.97 -17.39
N GLY A 170 8.14 -8.18 -17.94
CA GLY A 170 8.11 -9.45 -17.20
C GLY A 170 6.82 -10.25 -17.41
N ASP A 171 6.87 -11.57 -17.15
CA ASP A 171 5.73 -12.48 -17.37
C ASP A 171 4.54 -12.20 -16.43
N LEU A 172 4.75 -11.53 -15.32
CA LEU A 172 3.74 -11.20 -14.30
C LEU A 172 3.54 -9.69 -14.11
N GLY A 173 3.81 -8.89 -15.14
CA GLY A 173 3.48 -7.48 -15.16
C GLY A 173 3.97 -6.65 -13.96
N LEU A 174 5.14 -6.07 -14.04
CA LEU A 174 5.51 -4.93 -13.20
C LEU A 174 4.94 -3.65 -13.82
N SER A 175 4.01 -3.03 -13.13
CA SER A 175 3.38 -1.78 -13.59
C SER A 175 3.89 -0.58 -12.80
N LEU A 176 4.14 0.51 -13.50
CA LEU A 176 4.31 1.82 -12.91
C LEU A 176 2.95 2.47 -12.79
N ILE A 177 2.56 2.84 -11.58
CA ILE A 177 1.23 3.34 -11.30
C ILE A 177 1.27 4.67 -10.55
N HIS A 178 0.18 5.40 -10.69
CA HIS A 178 -0.11 6.64 -9.99
C HIS A 178 -1.43 6.47 -9.23
N ILE A 179 -1.48 6.95 -8.02
CA ILE A 179 -2.68 6.93 -7.17
C ILE A 179 -3.42 8.25 -7.28
#